data_051e68ca19ed936bdd910e0282771e74
#
_entry.id   051e68ca19ed936bdd910e0282771e74
#
_cell.length_a   1.000
_cell.length_b   1.000
_cell.length_c   1.000
_cell.angle_alpha   90.00
_cell.angle_beta   90.00
_cell.angle_gamma   90.00
#
_symmetry.space_group_name_H-M   'P 1'
#
loop_
_entity.id
_entity.type
_entity.pdbx_description
1 polymer ?
#
loop_
_entity_poly.entity_id
_entity_poly.type
_entity_poly.pdbx_seq_one_letter_code
_entity_poly.pdbx_strand_id
1 'polypeptide(L)'
;LPIYEEKIESPFGPAAGPNTQLAQNIIASYVAGSRFFELKTVQVMDGAELSACVAKPCITAGDECYNCEWSTELYVSQAYAEYVKAWVVCKILAKELGLGNPDGFVFNMSVGYDLEGIKSEKVNTFIDDMIEAKDTEVFKECINWALENVDSFENVDADYIKSISSNISSCLLYTSPSPRD
;
A
#
# COMPACT_ATOMS: atom_id res chain seq x y z
N LEU A 1 16.48 -3.58 12.19
CA LEU A 1 17.31 -3.80 10.99
C LEU A 1 17.24 -2.56 10.11
N PRO A 2 18.36 -1.97 9.70
CA PRO A 2 18.36 -0.88 8.74
C PRO A 2 18.03 -1.43 7.35
N ILE A 3 17.14 -0.75 6.63
CA ILE A 3 16.85 -0.99 5.23
C ILE A 3 16.64 0.34 4.55
N TYR A 4 17.44 0.64 3.52
CA TYR A 4 17.56 1.97 2.96
C TYR A 4 17.82 3.00 4.08
N GLU A 5 17.02 4.05 4.19
CA GLU A 5 17.10 5.04 5.26
C GLU A 5 16.18 4.72 6.46
N GLU A 6 15.41 3.64 6.36
CA GLU A 6 14.40 3.23 7.33
C GLU A 6 14.92 2.15 8.29
N LYS A 7 14.18 1.94 9.37
CA LYS A 7 14.45 0.85 10.32
C LYS A 7 13.22 -0.03 10.46
N ILE A 8 13.39 -1.31 10.21
CA ILE A 8 12.32 -2.30 10.38
C ILE A 8 12.61 -3.26 11.53
N GLU A 9 11.57 -3.72 12.19
CA GLU A 9 11.68 -4.66 13.29
C GLU A 9 11.93 -6.10 12.80
N SER A 10 11.40 -6.44 11.63
CA SER A 10 11.53 -7.76 11.02
C SER A 10 11.78 -7.63 9.51
N PRO A 11 12.67 -8.45 8.92
CA PRO A 11 12.93 -8.42 7.48
C PRO A 11 11.86 -9.18 6.67
N PHE A 12 10.81 -9.69 7.31
CA PHE A 12 9.78 -10.49 6.67
C PHE A 12 8.62 -9.63 6.19
N GLY A 13 8.07 -10.00 5.04
CA GLY A 13 6.87 -9.43 4.48
C GLY A 13 6.51 -10.04 3.15
N PRO A 14 5.33 -9.72 2.64
CA PRO A 14 4.87 -10.23 1.37
C PRO A 14 5.59 -9.56 0.21
N ALA A 15 5.89 -10.34 -0.82
CA ALA A 15 6.34 -9.82 -2.11
C ALA A 15 5.18 -9.14 -2.86
N ALA A 16 5.54 -8.28 -3.81
CA ALA A 16 4.58 -7.60 -4.66
C ALA A 16 3.71 -8.59 -5.43
N GLY A 17 2.41 -8.47 -5.29
CA GLY A 17 1.43 -9.35 -5.91
C GLY A 17 -0.01 -8.94 -5.61
N PRO A 18 -1.02 -9.64 -6.13
CA PRO A 18 -2.43 -9.29 -5.88
C PRO A 18 -2.79 -9.16 -4.38
N ASN A 19 -2.18 -9.97 -3.54
CA ASN A 19 -2.40 -9.93 -2.08
C ASN A 19 -1.80 -8.70 -1.39
N THR A 20 -0.91 -7.95 -2.02
CA THR A 20 -0.40 -6.68 -1.48
C THR A 20 -1.02 -5.46 -2.14
N GLN A 21 -2.12 -5.63 -2.87
CA GLN A 21 -2.89 -4.54 -3.47
C GLN A 21 -4.05 -4.07 -2.58
N LEU A 22 -4.58 -4.95 -1.73
CA LEU A 22 -5.75 -4.66 -0.91
C LEU A 22 -5.37 -4.38 0.54
N ALA A 23 -5.91 -3.32 1.11
CA ALA A 23 -5.65 -2.88 2.47
C ALA A 23 -5.83 -4.00 3.50
N GLN A 24 -6.92 -4.75 3.42
CA GLN A 24 -7.20 -5.84 4.35
C GLN A 24 -6.14 -6.92 4.37
N ASN A 25 -5.56 -7.25 3.21
CA ASN A 25 -4.53 -8.28 3.13
C ASN A 25 -3.19 -7.77 3.70
N ILE A 26 -2.86 -6.50 3.43
CA ILE A 26 -1.69 -5.83 3.99
C ILE A 26 -1.82 -5.78 5.52
N ILE A 27 -2.98 -5.36 6.04
CA ILE A 27 -3.26 -5.28 7.47
C ILE A 27 -3.17 -6.67 8.12
N ALA A 28 -3.78 -7.69 7.51
CA ALA A 28 -3.70 -9.06 8.03
C ALA A 28 -2.25 -9.56 8.09
N SER A 29 -1.46 -9.28 7.06
CA SER A 29 -0.04 -9.61 7.03
C SER A 29 0.76 -8.84 8.10
N TYR A 30 0.44 -7.57 8.32
CA TYR A 30 1.04 -6.77 9.39
C TYR A 30 0.78 -7.38 10.78
N VAL A 31 -0.47 -7.73 11.06
CA VAL A 31 -0.86 -8.37 12.32
C VAL A 31 -0.17 -9.73 12.50
N ALA A 32 0.05 -10.45 11.41
CA ALA A 32 0.81 -11.71 11.41
C ALA A 32 2.33 -11.54 11.61
N GLY A 33 2.84 -10.30 11.68
CA GLY A 33 4.24 -10.02 11.98
C GLY A 33 5.10 -9.49 10.83
N SER A 34 4.51 -9.27 9.67
CA SER A 34 5.23 -8.64 8.55
C SER A 34 5.60 -7.20 8.88
N ARG A 35 6.80 -6.78 8.44
CA ARG A 35 7.31 -5.41 8.64
C ARG A 35 7.93 -4.80 7.39
N PHE A 36 8.08 -5.57 6.32
CA PHE A 36 8.52 -5.10 5.02
C PHE A 36 7.50 -5.52 3.97
N PHE A 37 6.88 -4.56 3.30
CA PHE A 37 5.82 -4.83 2.34
C PHE A 37 6.23 -4.33 0.96
N GLU A 38 6.38 -5.22 0.01
CA GLU A 38 6.43 -4.85 -1.38
C GLU A 38 4.99 -4.72 -1.89
N LEU A 39 4.56 -3.48 -2.11
CA LEU A 39 3.22 -3.21 -2.61
C LEU A 39 3.09 -3.70 -4.05
N LYS A 40 1.88 -4.15 -4.42
CA LYS A 40 1.61 -4.54 -5.80
C LYS A 40 1.99 -3.43 -6.75
N THR A 41 2.74 -3.77 -7.77
CA THR A 41 3.18 -2.84 -8.81
C THR A 41 2.02 -2.07 -9.41
N VAL A 42 2.13 -0.75 -9.41
CA VAL A 42 1.20 0.15 -10.07
C VAL A 42 1.70 0.44 -11.48
N GLN A 43 0.80 0.43 -12.44
CA GLN A 43 1.11 0.67 -13.84
C GLN A 43 0.03 1.51 -14.52
N VAL A 44 0.31 2.00 -15.71
CA VAL A 44 -0.59 2.88 -16.45
C VAL A 44 -1.88 2.18 -16.92
N MET A 45 -1.81 0.88 -17.25
CA MET A 45 -2.97 0.08 -17.65
C MET A 45 -3.82 -0.25 -16.43
N ASP A 46 -5.12 -0.18 -16.60
CA ASP A 46 -6.08 -0.61 -15.57
C ASP A 46 -6.52 -2.07 -15.75
N GLY A 47 -7.31 -2.57 -14.78
CA GLY A 47 -7.76 -3.96 -14.80
C GLY A 47 -8.65 -4.32 -15.99
N ALA A 48 -9.39 -3.36 -16.53
CA ALA A 48 -10.24 -3.59 -17.70
C ALA A 48 -9.38 -3.71 -18.98
N GLU A 49 -8.37 -2.87 -19.12
CA GLU A 49 -7.41 -2.91 -20.22
C GLU A 49 -6.60 -4.21 -20.19
N LEU A 50 -6.11 -4.59 -19.00
CA LEU A 50 -5.41 -5.85 -18.81
C LEU A 50 -6.28 -7.07 -19.12
N SER A 51 -7.53 -7.07 -18.65
CA SER A 51 -8.46 -8.17 -18.92
C SER A 51 -8.78 -8.36 -20.39
N ALA A 52 -8.67 -7.30 -21.18
CA ALA A 52 -8.84 -7.36 -22.63
C ALA A 52 -7.62 -7.98 -23.34
N CYS A 53 -6.43 -7.85 -22.77
CA CYS A 53 -5.16 -8.27 -23.38
C CYS A 53 -4.69 -9.65 -22.93
N VAL A 54 -5.11 -10.11 -21.75
CA VAL A 54 -4.59 -11.34 -21.13
C VAL A 54 -5.61 -12.45 -21.20
N ALA A 55 -5.17 -13.62 -21.70
CA ALA A 55 -6.00 -14.82 -21.71
C ALA A 55 -6.28 -15.28 -20.27
N LYS A 56 -7.55 -15.49 -19.94
CA LYS A 56 -7.92 -16.04 -18.62
C LYS A 56 -7.48 -17.50 -18.50
N PRO A 57 -6.99 -17.92 -17.36
CA PRO A 57 -7.85 -18.17 -16.21
C PRO A 57 -7.68 -17.16 -15.08
N CYS A 58 -8.78 -16.55 -14.72
CA CYS A 58 -8.89 -15.72 -13.54
C CYS A 58 -9.72 -16.49 -12.53
N ILE A 59 -9.22 -16.67 -11.33
CA ILE A 59 -10.04 -17.14 -10.22
C ILE A 59 -10.71 -15.92 -9.62
N THR A 60 -11.96 -15.71 -9.94
CA THR A 60 -12.76 -14.69 -9.30
C THR A 60 -13.13 -15.19 -7.90
N ALA A 61 -12.51 -14.66 -6.89
CA ALA A 61 -12.86 -14.91 -5.50
C ALA A 61 -13.79 -13.79 -5.02
N GLY A 62 -15.01 -13.80 -5.49
CA GLY A 62 -16.14 -12.96 -5.10
C GLY A 62 -15.87 -11.86 -4.06
N ASP A 63 -16.63 -11.86 -3.00
CA ASP A 63 -16.57 -10.83 -1.96
C ASP A 63 -15.37 -10.94 -0.99
N GLU A 64 -14.60 -12.00 -1.08
CA GLU A 64 -13.49 -12.22 -0.15
C GLU A 64 -12.21 -11.49 -0.52
N CYS A 65 -12.21 -10.74 -1.61
CA CYS A 65 -11.08 -9.92 -2.07
C CYS A 65 -9.74 -10.67 -2.16
N TYR A 66 -9.75 -11.97 -2.08
CA TYR A 66 -8.61 -12.81 -2.32
C TYR A 66 -8.58 -13.15 -3.81
N ASN A 67 -7.94 -12.29 -4.55
CA ASN A 67 -7.80 -12.49 -5.97
C ASN A 67 -6.47 -13.17 -6.26
N CYS A 68 -6.53 -14.40 -6.74
CA CYS A 68 -5.37 -15.15 -7.20
C CYS A 68 -4.92 -14.75 -8.60
N GLU A 69 -5.58 -13.79 -9.20
CA GLU A 69 -5.29 -13.34 -10.54
C GLU A 69 -4.15 -12.33 -10.53
N TRP A 70 -3.05 -12.68 -11.13
CA TRP A 70 -1.89 -11.81 -11.24
C TRP A 70 -2.13 -10.58 -12.14
N SER A 71 -3.13 -10.64 -13.01
CA SER A 71 -3.46 -9.60 -13.99
C SER A 71 -4.55 -8.63 -13.55
N THR A 72 -5.20 -8.85 -12.40
CA THR A 72 -6.21 -7.93 -11.91
C THR A 72 -5.54 -6.74 -11.27
N GLU A 73 -5.65 -5.61 -11.94
CA GLU A 73 -5.17 -4.33 -11.43
C GLU A 73 -6.36 -3.43 -11.08
N LEU A 74 -6.25 -2.77 -9.96
CA LEU A 74 -7.12 -1.65 -9.62
C LEU A 74 -6.76 -0.44 -10.49
N TYR A 75 -7.66 0.53 -10.61
CA TYR A 75 -7.25 1.85 -11.06
C TYR A 75 -6.14 2.38 -10.14
N VAL A 76 -5.24 3.18 -10.69
CA VAL A 76 -4.12 3.78 -9.92
C VAL A 76 -4.63 4.47 -8.65
N SER A 77 -5.71 5.24 -8.76
CA SER A 77 -6.34 5.92 -7.62
C SER A 77 -6.92 4.97 -6.58
N GLN A 78 -7.45 3.82 -6.99
CA GLN A 78 -7.97 2.80 -6.08
C GLN A 78 -6.82 2.10 -5.35
N ALA A 79 -5.75 1.72 -6.05
CA ALA A 79 -4.57 1.14 -5.44
C ALA A 79 -3.95 2.10 -4.42
N TYR A 80 -3.83 3.38 -4.78
CA TYR A 80 -3.39 4.43 -3.86
C TYR A 80 -4.25 4.47 -2.59
N ALA A 81 -5.57 4.49 -2.75
CA ALA A 81 -6.49 4.51 -1.61
C ALA A 81 -6.33 3.28 -0.70
N GLU A 82 -6.11 2.10 -1.27
CA GLU A 82 -5.86 0.89 -0.49
C GLU A 82 -4.55 0.98 0.31
N TYR A 83 -3.49 1.52 -0.28
CA TYR A 83 -2.20 1.69 0.39
C TYR A 83 -2.26 2.71 1.53
N VAL A 84 -2.93 3.84 1.31
CA VAL A 84 -3.14 4.87 2.36
C VAL A 84 -3.95 4.29 3.53
N LYS A 85 -5.05 3.59 3.25
CA LYS A 85 -5.87 2.95 4.29
C LYS A 85 -5.05 1.94 5.09
N ALA A 86 -4.30 1.07 4.41
CA ALA A 86 -3.45 0.09 5.06
C ALA A 86 -2.41 0.76 5.97
N TRP A 87 -1.76 1.82 5.47
CA TRP A 87 -0.77 2.57 6.24
C TRP A 87 -1.34 3.12 7.54
N VAL A 88 -2.42 3.90 7.45
CA VAL A 88 -3.06 4.52 8.61
C VAL A 88 -3.52 3.46 9.61
N VAL A 89 -4.18 2.40 9.14
CA VAL A 89 -4.67 1.33 10.02
C VAL A 89 -3.51 0.58 10.67
N CYS A 90 -2.43 0.26 9.96
CA CYS A 90 -1.27 -0.39 10.56
C CYS A 90 -0.62 0.47 11.65
N LYS A 91 -0.51 1.80 11.45
CA LYS A 91 -0.02 2.73 12.48
C LYS A 91 -0.92 2.72 13.72
N ILE A 92 -2.24 2.75 13.54
CA ILE A 92 -3.21 2.69 14.63
C ILE A 92 -3.09 1.34 15.37
N LEU A 93 -3.10 0.22 14.66
CA LEU A 93 -3.01 -1.12 15.26
C LEU A 93 -1.69 -1.34 15.98
N ALA A 94 -0.59 -0.80 15.47
CA ALA A 94 0.70 -0.85 16.15
C ALA A 94 0.60 -0.27 17.56
N LYS A 95 -0.01 0.90 17.70
CA LYS A 95 -0.17 1.61 18.97
C LYS A 95 -1.26 0.97 19.84
N GLU A 96 -2.42 0.69 19.24
CA GLU A 96 -3.59 0.16 19.96
C GLU A 96 -3.34 -1.22 20.55
N LEU A 97 -2.77 -2.12 19.77
CA LEU A 97 -2.55 -3.51 20.16
C LEU A 97 -1.13 -3.81 20.65
N GLY A 98 -0.26 -2.81 20.70
CA GLY A 98 1.13 -3.00 21.10
C GLY A 98 1.90 -3.94 20.16
N LEU A 99 1.66 -3.86 18.85
CA LEU A 99 2.27 -4.75 17.86
C LEU A 99 3.69 -4.31 17.44
N GLY A 100 4.41 -3.63 18.29
CA GLY A 100 5.75 -3.12 18.03
C GLY A 100 5.78 -1.62 17.84
N ASN A 101 6.89 -1.14 17.26
CA ASN A 101 7.05 0.29 16.99
C ASN A 101 6.20 0.68 15.77
N PRO A 102 5.33 1.71 15.89
CA PRO A 102 4.58 2.23 14.74
C PRO A 102 5.45 2.64 13.54
N ASP A 103 6.70 3.00 13.76
CA ASP A 103 7.67 3.33 12.72
C ASP A 103 8.63 2.17 12.40
N GLY A 104 8.30 0.97 12.84
CA GLY A 104 9.11 -0.24 12.66
C GLY A 104 8.78 -1.07 11.43
N PHE A 105 8.00 -0.54 10.48
CA PHE A 105 7.67 -1.20 9.22
C PHE A 105 7.74 -0.24 8.03
N VAL A 106 7.87 -0.80 6.84
CA VAL A 106 8.04 -0.05 5.58
C VAL A 106 7.08 -0.58 4.52
N PHE A 107 6.46 0.35 3.82
CA PHE A 107 5.81 0.11 2.53
C PHE A 107 6.77 0.51 1.42
N ASN A 108 7.10 -0.44 0.58
CA ASN A 108 7.95 -0.23 -0.58
C ASN A 108 7.07 -0.19 -1.84
N MET A 109 6.88 1.00 -2.39
CA MET A 109 6.07 1.14 -3.60
C MET A 109 6.82 0.60 -4.81
N SER A 110 6.06 0.05 -5.75
CA SER A 110 6.56 -0.44 -7.03
C SER A 110 5.75 0.16 -8.17
N VAL A 111 6.45 0.64 -9.18
CA VAL A 111 5.84 1.10 -10.43
C VAL A 111 6.49 0.37 -11.59
N GLY A 112 5.72 0.12 -12.64
CA GLY A 112 6.20 -0.72 -13.71
C GLY A 112 5.54 -0.44 -15.06
N TYR A 113 5.75 -1.37 -15.96
CA TYR A 113 5.42 -1.40 -17.37
C TYR A 113 6.55 -0.80 -18.21
N ASP A 114 6.29 0.19 -19.06
CA ASP A 114 7.31 0.84 -19.87
C ASP A 114 7.70 2.24 -19.33
N LEU A 115 8.74 2.80 -19.90
CA LEU A 115 9.25 4.11 -19.47
C LEU A 115 8.24 5.24 -19.71
N GLU A 116 7.44 5.15 -20.77
CA GLU A 116 6.42 6.17 -21.07
C GLU A 116 5.28 6.09 -20.06
N GLY A 117 4.84 4.88 -19.70
CA GLY A 117 3.85 4.66 -18.65
C GLY A 117 4.32 5.15 -17.29
N ILE A 118 5.58 4.85 -16.93
CA ILE A 118 6.17 5.33 -15.67
C ILE A 118 6.22 6.87 -15.63
N LYS A 119 6.51 7.51 -16.75
CA LYS A 119 6.56 8.98 -16.89
C LYS A 119 5.18 9.63 -17.09
N SER A 120 4.12 8.86 -17.17
CA SER A 120 2.78 9.42 -17.31
C SER A 120 2.42 10.27 -16.09
N GLU A 121 1.62 11.31 -16.28
CA GLU A 121 1.12 12.14 -15.19
C GLU A 121 0.44 11.30 -14.10
N LYS A 122 -0.35 10.30 -14.50
CA LYS A 122 -1.06 9.38 -13.59
C LYS A 122 -0.11 8.65 -12.63
N VAL A 123 0.99 8.10 -13.14
CA VAL A 123 1.95 7.35 -12.32
C VAL A 123 2.86 8.28 -11.52
N ASN A 124 3.26 9.42 -12.10
CA ASN A 124 4.03 10.42 -11.35
C ASN A 124 3.22 10.99 -10.17
N THR A 125 1.95 11.32 -10.37
CA THR A 125 1.07 11.75 -9.27
C THR A 125 0.99 10.68 -8.18
N PHE A 126 0.84 9.40 -8.55
CA PHE A 126 0.85 8.31 -7.58
C PHE A 126 2.16 8.27 -6.77
N ILE A 127 3.31 8.44 -7.42
CA ILE A 127 4.62 8.45 -6.75
C ILE A 127 4.70 9.62 -5.76
N ASP A 128 4.37 10.83 -6.21
CA ASP A 128 4.42 12.04 -5.39
C ASP A 128 3.48 11.92 -4.18
N ASP A 129 2.26 11.43 -4.39
CA ASP A 129 1.27 11.22 -3.34
C ASP A 129 1.69 10.13 -2.34
N MET A 130 2.39 9.09 -2.77
CA MET A 130 2.95 8.07 -1.86
C MET A 130 4.11 8.62 -1.02
N ILE A 131 4.88 9.54 -1.56
CA ILE A 131 5.97 10.21 -0.84
C ILE A 131 5.42 11.23 0.16
N GLU A 132 4.36 11.96 -0.20
CA GLU A 132 3.75 12.97 0.66
C GLU A 132 2.23 13.00 0.48
N ALA A 133 1.53 12.20 1.29
CA ALA A 133 0.08 12.03 1.21
C ALA A 133 -0.75 13.12 1.90
N LYS A 134 -0.12 14.04 2.63
CA LYS A 134 -0.77 14.99 3.56
C LYS A 134 -1.94 15.76 2.96
N ASP A 135 -1.81 16.18 1.71
CA ASP A 135 -2.80 17.02 1.06
C ASP A 135 -3.83 16.23 0.24
N THR A 136 -3.66 14.91 0.14
CA THR A 136 -4.62 14.05 -0.58
C THR A 136 -5.91 13.87 0.21
N GLU A 137 -7.03 13.79 -0.50
CA GLU A 137 -8.34 13.60 0.14
C GLU A 137 -8.41 12.26 0.88
N VAL A 138 -7.85 11.19 0.30
CA VAL A 138 -7.88 9.86 0.91
C VAL A 138 -7.16 9.84 2.26
N PHE A 139 -6.00 10.49 2.37
CA PHE A 139 -5.28 10.56 3.65
C PHE A 139 -6.09 11.34 4.68
N LYS A 140 -6.62 12.50 4.30
CA LYS A 140 -7.48 13.32 5.17
C LYS A 140 -8.71 12.56 5.63
N GLU A 141 -9.40 11.85 4.73
CA GLU A 141 -10.55 11.00 5.06
C GLU A 141 -10.19 9.92 6.08
N CYS A 142 -9.05 9.23 5.90
CA CYS A 142 -8.60 8.20 6.85
C CYS A 142 -8.30 8.79 8.23
N ILE A 143 -7.61 9.93 8.29
CA ILE A 143 -7.30 10.62 9.57
C ILE A 143 -8.58 11.13 10.23
N ASN A 144 -9.48 11.76 9.47
CA ASN A 144 -10.74 12.25 9.99
C ASN A 144 -11.61 11.10 10.55
N TRP A 145 -11.71 10.00 9.79
CA TRP A 145 -12.43 8.82 10.27
C TRP A 145 -11.87 8.30 11.61
N ALA A 146 -10.54 8.24 11.72
CA ALA A 146 -9.89 7.81 12.96
C ALA A 146 -10.16 8.77 14.13
N LEU A 147 -10.15 10.09 13.87
CA LEU A 147 -10.48 11.10 14.88
C LEU A 147 -11.95 11.04 15.32
N GLU A 148 -12.88 10.82 14.40
CA GLU A 148 -14.30 10.66 14.70
C GLU A 148 -14.59 9.41 15.55
N ASN A 149 -13.74 8.40 15.48
CA ASN A 149 -13.86 7.15 16.22
C ASN A 149 -12.84 7.01 17.36
N VAL A 150 -12.20 8.11 17.77
CA VAL A 150 -11.12 8.07 18.78
C VAL A 150 -11.54 7.46 20.10
N ASP A 151 -12.78 7.67 20.53
CA ASP A 151 -13.31 7.11 21.77
C ASP A 151 -13.47 5.58 21.75
N SER A 152 -13.30 4.95 20.60
CA SER A 152 -13.32 3.49 20.45
C SER A 152 -11.98 2.82 20.70
N PHE A 153 -10.90 3.61 20.84
CA PHE A 153 -9.55 3.13 21.11
C PHE A 153 -9.23 3.25 22.60
N GLU A 154 -8.42 2.33 23.09
CA GLU A 154 -7.94 2.34 24.49
C GLU A 154 -6.55 3.00 24.59
N ASN A 155 -5.70 2.83 23.59
CA ASN A 155 -4.29 3.24 23.60
C ASN A 155 -3.93 4.29 22.55
N VAL A 156 -4.88 4.67 21.71
CA VAL A 156 -4.72 5.67 20.65
C VAL A 156 -5.54 6.90 20.99
N ASP A 157 -4.90 8.05 21.03
CA ASP A 157 -5.54 9.36 21.26
C ASP A 157 -5.50 10.24 19.99
N ALA A 158 -6.19 11.36 20.03
CA ALA A 158 -6.29 12.30 18.94
C ALA A 158 -4.93 12.90 18.53
N ASP A 159 -4.02 13.08 19.47
CA ASP A 159 -2.70 13.65 19.19
C ASP A 159 -1.82 12.62 18.43
N TYR A 160 -1.92 11.35 18.82
CA TYR A 160 -1.26 10.28 18.08
C TYR A 160 -1.80 10.17 16.64
N ILE A 161 -3.13 10.18 16.46
CA ILE A 161 -3.74 10.11 15.11
C ILE A 161 -3.23 11.26 14.22
N LYS A 162 -3.19 12.48 14.75
CA LYS A 162 -2.67 13.65 14.02
C LYS A 162 -1.17 13.58 13.73
N SER A 163 -0.43 12.80 14.49
CA SER A 163 1.02 12.59 14.31
C SER A 163 1.37 11.51 13.30
N ILE A 164 0.40 10.76 12.79
CA ILE A 164 0.66 9.73 11.79
C ILE A 164 1.33 10.34 10.57
N SER A 165 2.49 9.78 10.19
CA SER A 165 3.28 10.24 9.05
C SER A 165 2.49 10.12 7.75
N SER A 166 2.50 11.18 6.96
CA SER A 166 1.98 11.22 5.60
C SER A 166 2.98 10.73 4.54
N ASN A 167 4.21 10.47 4.94
CA ASN A 167 5.20 9.79 4.10
C ASN A 167 4.96 8.29 4.17
N ILE A 168 4.28 7.75 3.15
CA ILE A 168 3.85 6.35 3.12
C ILE A 168 4.95 5.46 2.55
N SER A 169 5.64 5.92 1.53
CA SER A 169 6.75 5.19 0.93
C SER A 169 7.83 6.15 0.45
N SER A 170 8.95 6.14 1.13
CA SER A 170 10.16 6.88 0.71
C SER A 170 11.02 6.10 -0.27
N CYS A 171 10.72 4.84 -0.48
CA CYS A 171 11.47 3.94 -1.35
C CYS A 171 10.68 3.58 -2.60
N LEU A 172 11.31 3.72 -3.76
CA LEU A 172 10.76 3.37 -5.06
C LEU A 172 11.55 2.21 -5.66
N LEU A 173 10.90 1.07 -5.83
CA LEU A 173 11.40 -0.01 -6.68
C LEU A 173 10.89 0.19 -8.11
N TYR A 174 11.81 0.47 -9.02
CA TYR A 174 11.54 0.30 -10.44
C TYR A 174 11.58 -1.19 -10.75
N THR A 175 10.45 -1.76 -11.11
CA THR A 175 10.49 -3.12 -11.67
C THR A 175 11.28 -3.05 -12.97
N SER A 176 12.38 -3.77 -12.98
CA SER A 176 13.22 -3.91 -14.16
C SER A 176 12.40 -4.35 -15.37
N PRO A 177 12.64 -3.83 -16.56
CA PRO A 177 12.09 -4.38 -17.77
C PRO A 177 12.38 -5.89 -17.84
N SER A 178 11.48 -6.62 -18.46
CA SER A 178 11.60 -8.07 -18.62
C SER A 178 13.00 -8.44 -19.11
N PRO A 179 13.60 -9.51 -18.58
CA PRO A 179 14.89 -10.00 -19.08
C PRO A 179 14.88 -10.45 -20.56
N ARG A 180 13.83 -10.14 -21.28
CA ARG A 180 13.63 -10.48 -22.70
C ARG A 180 13.80 -9.29 -23.64
N ASP A 181 14.08 -8.10 -23.13
CA ASP A 181 14.37 -6.90 -23.93
C ASP A 181 15.88 -6.71 -24.09
#